data_9427ff4045de7756f2a7dd35887849d4
#
_entry.id   9427ff4045de7756f2a7dd35887849d4
#
_cell.length_a   1.000
_cell.length_b   1.000
_cell.length_c   1.000
_cell.angle_alpha   90.00
_cell.angle_beta   90.00
_cell.angle_gamma   90.00
#
_symmetry.space_group_name_H-M   'P 1'
#
loop_
_entity.id
_entity.type
_entity.pdbx_description
1 polymer ?
#
loop_
_entity_poly.entity_id
_entity_poly.type
_entity_poly.pdbx_seq_one_letter_code
_entity_poly.pdbx_strand_id
1 'polypeptide(L)'
;MKYQYITIEREFGSGGTRIGELLAKECKMPCYGREILECVARKYDISVEQIEQYEEGVTNSFLYTVFVMSKAQSGDMNMLSDEGKVYLAEQAAIQSLAQNGSAVFMGHCASEALKDRKGVVKVFIHANDAFKQKRIQEDYQISPNRMEFLRKKYDKKRANYYRANTMKRWDDYRNYDIVLNSGELGIEGCVKVLKSLLV
;
A
#
# COMPACT_ATOMS: atom_id res chain seq x y z
N MET A 1 2.62 -4.85 23.66
CA MET A 1 2.38 -5.30 22.26
C MET A 1 3.70 -5.53 21.54
N LYS A 2 3.85 -6.67 20.87
CA LYS A 2 5.06 -6.98 20.08
C LYS A 2 5.11 -6.13 18.81
N TYR A 3 3.94 -5.87 18.20
CA TYR A 3 3.79 -5.10 16.99
C TYR A 3 2.87 -3.89 17.21
N GLN A 4 3.19 -2.77 16.55
CA GLN A 4 2.47 -1.50 16.64
C GLN A 4 1.96 -1.05 15.26
N TYR A 5 2.63 -1.47 14.20
CA TYR A 5 2.34 -1.03 12.84
C TYR A 5 2.07 -2.25 11.96
N ILE A 6 1.01 -2.19 11.18
CA ILE A 6 0.70 -3.17 10.16
C ILE A 6 0.67 -2.47 8.82
N THR A 7 1.54 -2.89 7.89
CA THR A 7 1.53 -2.41 6.51
C THR A 7 0.89 -3.49 5.64
N ILE A 8 -0.10 -3.13 4.83
CA ILE A 8 -0.88 -4.07 4.02
C ILE A 8 -0.75 -3.75 2.54
N GLU A 9 -0.08 -4.63 1.80
CA GLU A 9 -0.19 -4.73 0.35
C GLU A 9 -1.27 -5.77 -0.01
N ARG A 10 -1.94 -5.60 -1.15
CA ARG A 10 -3.11 -6.42 -1.47
C ARG A 10 -3.42 -6.44 -2.96
N GLU A 11 -3.89 -7.57 -3.45
CA GLU A 11 -4.47 -7.69 -4.79
C GLU A 11 -5.83 -6.98 -4.88
N PHE A 12 -6.18 -6.50 -6.06
CA PHE A 12 -7.51 -5.94 -6.33
C PHE A 12 -8.59 -7.01 -6.21
N GLY A 13 -9.65 -6.72 -5.47
CA GLY A 13 -10.72 -7.67 -5.19
C GLY A 13 -10.46 -8.66 -4.06
N SER A 14 -9.23 -8.73 -3.51
CA SER A 14 -8.92 -9.61 -2.37
C SER A 14 -9.62 -9.20 -1.05
N GLY A 15 -10.23 -8.03 -1.00
CA GLY A 15 -10.81 -7.51 0.25
C GLY A 15 -9.79 -6.95 1.25
N GLY A 16 -8.52 -6.83 0.85
CA GLY A 16 -7.45 -6.38 1.74
C GLY A 16 -7.69 -4.99 2.33
N THR A 17 -8.30 -4.06 1.60
CA THR A 17 -8.69 -2.74 2.13
C THR A 17 -9.71 -2.89 3.26
N ARG A 18 -10.75 -3.70 3.05
CA ARG A 18 -11.78 -3.97 4.07
C ARG A 18 -11.19 -4.65 5.30
N ILE A 19 -10.24 -5.57 5.12
CA ILE A 19 -9.52 -6.22 6.23
C ILE A 19 -8.75 -5.19 7.05
N GLY A 20 -8.02 -4.28 6.41
CA GLY A 20 -7.27 -3.22 7.10
C GLY A 20 -8.18 -2.27 7.89
N GLU A 21 -9.29 -1.82 7.30
CA GLU A 21 -10.28 -0.97 7.95
C GLU A 21 -10.94 -1.65 9.17
N LEU A 22 -11.35 -2.91 9.03
CA LEU A 22 -11.96 -3.67 10.14
C LEU A 22 -10.96 -3.92 11.26
N LEU A 23 -9.72 -4.30 10.93
CA LEU A 23 -8.65 -4.48 11.89
C LEU A 23 -8.41 -3.20 12.69
N ALA A 24 -8.25 -2.07 12.01
CA ALA A 24 -8.06 -0.78 12.63
C ALA A 24 -9.21 -0.40 13.55
N LYS A 25 -10.45 -0.58 13.11
CA LYS A 25 -11.65 -0.35 13.91
C LYS A 25 -11.69 -1.22 15.17
N GLU A 26 -11.44 -2.53 15.04
CA GLU A 26 -11.46 -3.46 16.17
C GLU A 26 -10.34 -3.22 17.18
N CYS A 27 -9.18 -2.74 16.71
CA CYS A 27 -8.02 -2.43 17.54
C CYS A 27 -7.99 -0.96 18.02
N LYS A 28 -9.00 -0.16 17.64
CA LYS A 28 -9.11 1.26 17.98
C LYS A 28 -7.87 2.06 17.57
N MET A 29 -7.35 1.79 16.38
CA MET A 29 -6.21 2.48 15.79
C MET A 29 -6.58 3.08 14.44
N PRO A 30 -5.88 4.11 13.96
CA PRO A 30 -6.11 4.68 12.63
C PRO A 30 -5.74 3.68 11.52
N CYS A 31 -6.43 3.82 10.37
CA CYS A 31 -6.10 3.17 9.11
C CYS A 31 -5.75 4.26 8.10
N TYR A 32 -4.52 4.27 7.62
CA TYR A 32 -4.03 5.28 6.69
C TYR A 32 -3.85 4.67 5.29
N GLY A 33 -4.56 5.18 4.35
CA GLY A 33 -4.47 4.88 2.93
C GLY A 33 -4.55 6.18 2.13
N ARG A 34 -5.76 6.62 1.77
CA ARG A 34 -6.01 7.89 1.09
C ARG A 34 -5.51 9.11 1.89
N GLU A 35 -5.52 9.03 3.21
CA GLU A 35 -5.03 10.08 4.09
C GLU A 35 -3.53 10.39 3.88
N ILE A 36 -2.75 9.42 3.40
CA ILE A 36 -1.35 9.64 3.01
C ILE A 36 -1.29 10.64 1.85
N LEU A 37 -2.11 10.39 0.81
CA LEU A 37 -2.20 11.28 -0.36
C LEU A 37 -2.72 12.68 0.03
N GLU A 38 -3.69 12.74 0.93
CA GLU A 38 -4.22 14.01 1.45
C GLU A 38 -3.17 14.82 2.23
N CYS A 39 -2.28 14.15 2.96
CA CYS A 39 -1.13 14.81 3.60
C CYS A 39 -0.17 15.41 2.57
N VAL A 40 0.12 14.68 1.50
CA VAL A 40 0.97 15.14 0.39
C VAL A 40 0.30 16.30 -0.33
N ALA A 41 -0.99 16.16 -0.68
CA ALA A 41 -1.79 17.16 -1.37
C ALA A 41 -1.75 18.51 -0.65
N ARG A 42 -1.99 18.50 0.67
CA ARG A 42 -1.93 19.71 1.50
C ARG A 42 -0.53 20.33 1.58
N LYS A 43 0.52 19.49 1.62
CA LYS A 43 1.90 19.98 1.74
C LYS A 43 2.41 20.66 0.47
N TYR A 44 1.98 20.19 -0.68
CA TYR A 44 2.47 20.66 -1.99
C TYR A 44 1.45 21.49 -2.76
N ASP A 45 0.28 21.74 -2.19
CA ASP A 45 -0.83 22.51 -2.80
C ASP A 45 -1.22 21.93 -4.19
N ILE A 46 -1.36 20.62 -4.24
CA ILE A 46 -1.80 19.86 -5.43
C ILE A 46 -2.99 18.98 -5.08
N SER A 47 -3.80 18.61 -6.07
CA SER A 47 -4.94 17.73 -5.81
C SER A 47 -4.53 16.27 -5.62
N VAL A 48 -5.35 15.48 -4.91
CA VAL A 48 -5.12 14.03 -4.75
C VAL A 48 -5.15 13.35 -6.13
N GLU A 49 -6.01 13.79 -7.05
CA GLU A 49 -6.11 13.26 -8.41
C GLU A 49 -4.81 13.48 -9.20
N GLN A 50 -4.13 14.61 -9.01
CA GLN A 50 -2.81 14.84 -9.61
C GLN A 50 -1.75 13.88 -9.03
N ILE A 51 -1.79 13.63 -7.73
CA ILE A 51 -0.89 12.65 -7.10
C ILE A 51 -1.13 11.25 -7.67
N GLU A 52 -2.39 10.84 -7.79
CA GLU A 52 -2.76 9.54 -8.38
C GLU A 52 -2.29 9.40 -9.83
N GLN A 53 -2.29 10.50 -10.62
CA GLN A 53 -1.73 10.52 -11.98
C GLN A 53 -0.21 10.34 -11.97
N TYR A 54 0.50 10.97 -11.05
CA TYR A 54 1.96 10.76 -10.89
C TYR A 54 2.28 9.32 -10.51
N GLU A 55 1.53 8.71 -9.59
CA GLU A 55 1.68 7.29 -9.28
C GLU A 55 1.43 6.37 -10.50
N GLU A 56 0.49 6.75 -11.40
CA GLU A 56 0.21 6.02 -12.64
C GLU A 56 1.31 6.16 -13.68
N GLY A 57 2.00 7.29 -13.71
CA GLY A 57 3.11 7.60 -14.61
C GLY A 57 4.41 6.87 -14.27
N VAL A 58 4.52 6.28 -13.07
CA VAL A 58 5.74 5.58 -12.64
C VAL A 58 6.06 4.42 -13.57
N THR A 59 7.20 4.53 -14.24
CA THR A 59 7.72 3.50 -15.14
C THR A 59 8.67 2.55 -14.42
N ASN A 60 8.75 1.30 -14.89
CA ASN A 60 9.66 0.28 -14.33
C ASN A 60 11.14 0.52 -14.66
N SER A 61 11.61 1.76 -14.67
CA SER A 61 13.00 2.06 -14.95
C SER A 61 13.87 1.89 -13.70
N PHE A 62 14.73 0.88 -13.72
CA PHE A 62 15.75 0.69 -12.68
C PHE A 62 16.64 1.93 -12.47
N LEU A 63 17.06 2.55 -13.58
CA LEU A 63 17.88 3.76 -13.53
C LEU A 63 17.16 4.92 -12.85
N TYR A 64 15.85 5.05 -13.07
CA TYR A 64 15.02 6.05 -12.40
C TYR A 64 15.00 5.82 -10.88
N THR A 65 14.78 4.59 -10.44
CA THR A 65 14.77 4.26 -9.00
C THR A 65 16.11 4.58 -8.33
N VAL A 66 17.22 4.18 -8.95
CA VAL A 66 18.57 4.50 -8.46
C VAL A 66 18.80 6.01 -8.38
N PHE A 67 18.33 6.75 -9.40
CA PHE A 67 18.43 8.21 -9.42
C PHE A 67 17.62 8.86 -8.29
N VAL A 68 16.37 8.47 -8.08
CA VAL A 68 15.52 8.99 -6.99
C VAL A 68 16.16 8.72 -5.61
N MET A 69 16.63 7.50 -5.39
CA MET A 69 17.28 7.13 -4.11
C MET A 69 18.59 7.91 -3.89
N SER A 70 19.40 8.08 -4.93
CA SER A 70 20.64 8.86 -4.86
C SER A 70 20.38 10.33 -4.52
N LYS A 71 19.35 10.94 -5.14
CA LYS A 71 18.97 12.33 -4.89
C LYS A 71 18.34 12.54 -3.52
N ALA A 72 17.54 11.57 -3.04
CA ALA A 72 17.02 11.59 -1.69
C ALA A 72 18.14 11.61 -0.62
N GLN A 73 19.23 10.86 -0.86
CA GLN A 73 20.40 10.85 0.01
C GLN A 73 21.21 12.14 -0.02
N SER A 74 21.33 12.78 -1.18
CA SER A 74 22.10 14.05 -1.35
C SER A 74 21.31 15.29 -0.93
N GLY A 75 20.01 15.20 -0.66
CA GLY A 75 19.13 16.31 -0.34
C GLY A 75 18.77 17.21 -1.54
N ASP A 76 19.21 16.87 -2.76
CA ASP A 76 18.98 17.65 -3.97
C ASP A 76 17.65 17.28 -4.63
N MET A 77 16.56 17.81 -4.07
CA MET A 77 15.18 17.54 -4.52
C MET A 77 14.82 18.23 -5.85
N ASN A 78 15.57 19.25 -6.27
CA ASN A 78 15.21 20.04 -7.46
C ASN A 78 15.40 19.28 -8.77
N MET A 79 16.24 18.26 -8.78
CA MET A 79 16.49 17.42 -9.95
C MET A 79 15.60 16.17 -10.04
N LEU A 80 14.69 15.98 -9.09
CA LEU A 80 13.74 14.86 -9.13
C LEU A 80 12.57 15.17 -10.06
N SER A 81 12.05 14.14 -10.74
CA SER A 81 10.75 14.23 -11.40
C SER A 81 9.64 14.41 -10.37
N ASP A 82 8.45 14.82 -10.82
CA ASP A 82 7.32 15.03 -9.94
C ASP A 82 6.86 13.71 -9.26
N GLU A 83 6.96 12.58 -9.98
CA GLU A 83 6.70 11.25 -9.41
C GLU A 83 7.68 10.92 -8.27
N GLY A 84 8.96 11.26 -8.42
CA GLY A 84 9.98 11.05 -7.38
C GLY A 84 9.74 11.93 -6.15
N LYS A 85 9.34 13.18 -6.37
CA LYS A 85 8.97 14.10 -5.28
C LYS A 85 7.74 13.60 -4.52
N VAL A 86 6.71 13.15 -5.25
CA VAL A 86 5.50 12.57 -4.66
C VAL A 86 5.84 11.36 -3.82
N TYR A 87 6.62 10.40 -4.34
CA TYR A 87 7.03 9.24 -3.56
C TYR A 87 7.74 9.61 -2.25
N LEU A 88 8.73 10.50 -2.30
CA LEU A 88 9.43 10.94 -1.09
C LEU A 88 8.52 11.68 -0.11
N ALA A 89 7.54 12.42 -0.62
CA ALA A 89 6.53 13.08 0.19
C ALA A 89 5.62 12.08 0.90
N GLU A 90 5.20 11.02 0.22
CA GLU A 90 4.42 9.93 0.82
C GLU A 90 5.21 9.20 1.90
N GLN A 91 6.51 8.88 1.65
CA GLN A 91 7.38 8.28 2.66
C GLN A 91 7.48 9.16 3.93
N ALA A 92 7.66 10.46 3.74
CA ALA A 92 7.71 11.41 4.86
C ALA A 92 6.36 11.52 5.60
N ALA A 93 5.24 11.51 4.87
CA ALA A 93 3.90 11.51 5.46
C ALA A 93 3.65 10.24 6.30
N ILE A 94 4.00 9.05 5.78
CA ILE A 94 3.88 7.78 6.49
C ILE A 94 4.71 7.79 7.78
N GLN A 95 5.96 8.26 7.71
CA GLN A 95 6.83 8.36 8.88
C GLN A 95 6.27 9.31 9.93
N SER A 96 5.71 10.46 9.51
CA SER A 96 5.06 11.43 10.39
C SER A 96 3.80 10.85 11.04
N LEU A 97 2.92 10.22 10.26
CA LEU A 97 1.71 9.58 10.77
C LEU A 97 2.02 8.48 11.79
N ALA A 98 3.10 7.72 11.57
CA ALA A 98 3.56 6.68 12.49
C ALA A 98 4.12 7.22 13.83
N GLN A 99 4.39 8.51 13.95
CA GLN A 99 4.76 9.13 15.24
C GLN A 99 3.56 9.27 16.18
N ASN A 100 2.34 9.27 15.63
CA ASN A 100 1.12 9.44 16.41
C ASN A 100 0.67 8.16 17.16
N GLY A 101 1.40 7.06 17.02
CA GLY A 101 1.11 5.78 17.69
C GLY A 101 0.85 4.63 16.72
N SER A 102 0.22 3.58 17.26
CA SER A 102 -0.09 2.36 16.49
C SER A 102 -1.05 2.64 15.34
N ALA A 103 -0.81 2.02 14.17
CA ALA A 103 -1.61 2.27 12.96
C ALA A 103 -1.57 1.11 11.97
N VAL A 104 -2.59 1.05 11.10
CA VAL A 104 -2.60 0.25 9.87
C VAL A 104 -2.30 1.18 8.69
N PHE A 105 -1.38 0.80 7.82
CA PHE A 105 -1.00 1.51 6.60
C PHE A 105 -1.35 0.68 5.37
N MET A 106 -2.04 1.28 4.43
CA MET A 106 -2.58 0.61 3.25
C MET A 106 -1.82 1.00 1.97
N GLY A 107 -0.90 0.15 1.51
CA GLY A 107 -0.14 0.41 0.28
C GLY A 107 0.94 1.49 0.41
N HIS A 108 1.20 2.26 -0.67
CA HIS A 108 2.15 3.38 -0.75
C HIS A 108 3.59 3.03 -0.30
N CYS A 109 3.97 1.76 -0.48
CA CYS A 109 5.26 1.24 -0.01
C CYS A 109 5.52 1.53 1.48
N ALA A 110 4.47 1.52 2.32
CA ALA A 110 4.59 1.86 3.74
C ALA A 110 5.58 0.96 4.48
N SER A 111 5.73 -0.29 4.05
CA SER A 111 6.74 -1.21 4.58
C SER A 111 8.18 -0.73 4.36
N GLU A 112 8.43 0.02 3.28
CA GLU A 112 9.74 0.62 3.00
C GLU A 112 9.93 1.91 3.82
N ALA A 113 8.88 2.75 3.93
CA ALA A 113 8.91 3.95 4.77
C ALA A 113 9.21 3.65 6.23
N LEU A 114 8.75 2.50 6.73
CA LEU A 114 8.87 2.09 8.12
C LEU A 114 9.94 1.00 8.36
N LYS A 115 10.82 0.71 7.39
CA LYS A 115 11.78 -0.40 7.45
C LYS A 115 12.70 -0.36 8.67
N ASP A 116 13.08 0.83 9.10
CA ASP A 116 13.99 1.05 10.23
C ASP A 116 13.23 1.18 11.57
N ARG A 117 11.90 1.12 11.55
CA ARG A 117 11.06 1.22 12.73
C ARG A 117 10.78 -0.17 13.32
N LYS A 118 10.94 -0.30 14.63
CA LYS A 118 10.61 -1.54 15.35
C LYS A 118 9.10 -1.75 15.44
N GLY A 119 8.66 -2.99 15.52
CA GLY A 119 7.25 -3.34 15.72
C GLY A 119 6.38 -3.20 14.46
N VAL A 120 6.97 -3.28 13.27
CA VAL A 120 6.25 -3.31 11.98
C VAL A 120 6.03 -4.75 11.54
N VAL A 121 4.81 -5.05 11.08
CA VAL A 121 4.46 -6.30 10.38
C VAL A 121 4.09 -5.96 8.95
N LYS A 122 4.72 -6.63 8.00
CA LYS A 122 4.46 -6.49 6.56
C LYS A 122 3.53 -7.61 6.11
N VAL A 123 2.37 -7.24 5.60
CA VAL A 123 1.30 -8.17 5.22
C VAL A 123 1.01 -8.06 3.73
N PHE A 124 0.83 -9.21 3.07
CA PHE A 124 0.26 -9.28 1.73
C PHE A 124 -1.06 -10.06 1.76
N ILE A 125 -2.11 -9.51 1.14
CA ILE A 125 -3.42 -10.15 1.06
C ILE A 125 -3.75 -10.46 -0.39
N HIS A 126 -3.96 -11.73 -0.68
CA HIS A 126 -4.39 -12.23 -1.98
C HIS A 126 -5.67 -13.07 -1.86
N ALA A 127 -6.25 -13.45 -2.99
CA ALA A 127 -7.33 -14.41 -3.05
C ALA A 127 -7.33 -15.15 -4.39
N ASN A 128 -8.05 -16.28 -4.46
CA ASN A 128 -8.33 -16.95 -5.72
C ASN A 128 -9.22 -16.08 -6.63
N ASP A 129 -9.19 -16.37 -7.93
CA ASP A 129 -9.87 -15.54 -8.92
C ASP A 129 -11.40 -15.55 -8.76
N ALA A 130 -11.99 -16.67 -8.35
CA ALA A 130 -13.43 -16.77 -8.12
C ALA A 130 -13.90 -15.84 -6.99
N PHE A 131 -13.17 -15.81 -5.89
CA PHE A 131 -13.45 -14.91 -4.77
C PHE A 131 -13.31 -13.44 -5.18
N LYS A 132 -12.22 -13.10 -5.88
CA LYS A 132 -11.98 -11.73 -6.36
C LYS A 132 -13.09 -11.27 -7.32
N GLN A 133 -13.50 -12.14 -8.26
CA GLN A 133 -14.58 -11.82 -9.21
C GLN A 133 -15.90 -11.56 -8.50
N LYS A 134 -16.29 -12.43 -7.58
CA LYS A 134 -17.51 -12.27 -6.76
C LYS A 134 -17.50 -10.94 -6.03
N ARG A 135 -16.43 -10.63 -5.32
CA ARG A 135 -16.31 -9.37 -4.58
C ARG A 135 -16.32 -8.13 -5.46
N ILE A 136 -15.60 -8.16 -6.59
CA ILE A 136 -15.60 -7.03 -7.53
C ILE A 136 -17.01 -6.78 -8.06
N GLN A 137 -17.78 -7.82 -8.33
CA GLN A 137 -19.16 -7.69 -8.79
C GLN A 137 -20.06 -7.09 -7.70
N GLU A 138 -19.95 -7.58 -6.46
CA GLU A 138 -20.78 -7.15 -5.32
C GLU A 138 -20.42 -5.72 -4.86
N ASP A 139 -19.12 -5.43 -4.69
CA ASP A 139 -18.66 -4.18 -4.09
C ASP A 139 -18.64 -3.00 -5.10
N TYR A 140 -18.36 -3.28 -6.37
CA TYR A 140 -18.15 -2.22 -7.38
C TYR A 140 -19.19 -2.19 -8.50
N GLN A 141 -20.13 -3.15 -8.54
CA GLN A 141 -21.18 -3.28 -9.57
C GLN A 141 -20.62 -3.27 -11.01
N ILE A 142 -19.43 -3.83 -11.19
CA ILE A 142 -18.71 -3.86 -12.46
C ILE A 142 -19.17 -5.08 -13.27
N SER A 143 -19.41 -4.88 -14.57
CA SER A 143 -19.78 -5.97 -15.45
C SER A 143 -18.67 -7.02 -15.60
N PRO A 144 -18.99 -8.33 -15.73
CA PRO A 144 -17.99 -9.40 -15.81
C PRO A 144 -16.91 -9.18 -16.87
N ASN A 145 -17.29 -8.65 -18.04
CA ASN A 145 -16.37 -8.39 -19.16
C ASN A 145 -15.29 -7.33 -18.84
N ARG A 146 -15.51 -6.46 -17.87
CA ARG A 146 -14.55 -5.42 -17.44
C ARG A 146 -13.74 -5.81 -16.21
N MET A 147 -14.20 -6.79 -15.43
CA MET A 147 -13.58 -7.17 -14.16
C MET A 147 -12.12 -7.62 -14.32
N GLU A 148 -11.86 -8.52 -15.26
CA GLU A 148 -10.51 -9.04 -15.48
C GLU A 148 -9.55 -7.94 -15.95
N PHE A 149 -10.02 -7.06 -16.84
CA PHE A 149 -9.24 -5.91 -17.30
C PHE A 149 -8.88 -4.99 -16.14
N LEU A 150 -9.85 -4.61 -15.29
CA LEU A 150 -9.63 -3.72 -14.17
C LEU A 150 -8.72 -4.36 -13.11
N ARG A 151 -8.91 -5.64 -12.80
CA ARG A 151 -8.03 -6.39 -11.90
C ARG A 151 -6.58 -6.34 -12.37
N LYS A 152 -6.34 -6.71 -13.63
CA LYS A 152 -4.99 -6.65 -14.21
C LYS A 152 -4.43 -5.23 -14.22
N LYS A 153 -5.26 -4.23 -14.53
CA LYS A 153 -4.85 -2.82 -14.55
C LYS A 153 -4.40 -2.37 -13.16
N TYR A 154 -5.23 -2.59 -12.13
CA TYR A 154 -4.92 -2.12 -10.77
C TYR A 154 -3.75 -2.89 -10.13
N ASP A 155 -3.68 -4.21 -10.30
CA ASP A 155 -2.57 -5.00 -9.76
C ASP A 155 -1.25 -4.67 -10.47
N LYS A 156 -1.28 -4.44 -11.80
CA LYS A 156 -0.11 -3.95 -12.55
C LYS A 156 0.33 -2.56 -12.07
N LYS A 157 -0.61 -1.63 -11.80
CA LYS A 157 -0.29 -0.31 -11.25
C LYS A 157 0.45 -0.46 -9.91
N ARG A 158 -0.07 -1.26 -8.98
CA ARG A 158 0.56 -1.51 -7.67
C ARG A 158 1.93 -2.17 -7.80
N ALA A 159 2.03 -3.19 -8.64
CA ALA A 159 3.30 -3.87 -8.88
C ALA A 159 4.36 -2.95 -9.48
N ASN A 160 3.99 -2.08 -10.43
CA ASN A 160 4.87 -1.11 -11.04
C ASN A 160 5.34 -0.08 -10.01
N TYR A 161 4.40 0.52 -9.26
CA TYR A 161 4.69 1.49 -8.22
C TYR A 161 5.62 0.90 -7.14
N TYR A 162 5.29 -0.28 -6.64
CA TYR A 162 6.11 -0.97 -5.64
C TYR A 162 7.51 -1.27 -6.16
N ARG A 163 7.62 -1.82 -7.38
CA ARG A 163 8.91 -2.15 -7.98
C ARG A 163 9.77 -0.92 -8.23
N ALA A 164 9.18 0.15 -8.78
CA ALA A 164 9.90 1.39 -9.07
C ALA A 164 10.46 2.04 -7.80
N ASN A 165 9.76 1.93 -6.68
CA ASN A 165 10.12 2.61 -5.45
C ASN A 165 10.91 1.73 -4.45
N THR A 166 10.90 0.41 -4.60
CA THR A 166 11.58 -0.51 -3.67
C THR A 166 12.62 -1.41 -4.34
N MET A 167 12.64 -1.48 -5.69
CA MET A 167 13.40 -2.45 -6.50
C MET A 167 13.03 -3.91 -6.23
N LYS A 168 11.92 -4.18 -5.53
CA LYS A 168 11.45 -5.51 -5.16
C LYS A 168 10.23 -5.88 -6.00
N ARG A 169 9.97 -7.17 -6.16
CA ARG A 169 8.71 -7.63 -6.75
C ARG A 169 7.59 -7.55 -5.73
N TRP A 170 6.49 -6.93 -6.13
CA TRP A 170 5.30 -6.75 -5.28
C TRP A 170 4.65 -8.08 -4.87
N ASP A 171 4.63 -9.06 -5.75
CA ASP A 171 4.05 -10.38 -5.57
C ASP A 171 5.00 -11.42 -4.95
N ASP A 172 6.21 -11.01 -4.54
CA ASP A 172 7.17 -11.90 -3.91
C ASP A 172 6.90 -12.00 -2.41
N TYR A 173 6.40 -13.16 -1.98
CA TYR A 173 6.07 -13.44 -0.58
C TYR A 173 7.22 -13.18 0.40
N ARG A 174 8.48 -13.25 -0.04
CA ARG A 174 9.67 -12.99 0.78
C ARG A 174 9.80 -11.54 1.24
N ASN A 175 9.05 -10.63 0.65
CA ASN A 175 9.00 -9.23 1.07
C ASN A 175 8.06 -8.99 2.26
N TYR A 176 7.30 -10.01 2.67
CA TYR A 176 6.24 -9.91 3.67
C TYR A 176 6.50 -10.86 4.83
N ASP A 177 6.10 -10.47 6.02
CA ASP A 177 6.17 -11.31 7.22
C ASP A 177 4.99 -12.28 7.26
N ILE A 178 3.84 -11.88 6.65
CA ILE A 178 2.62 -12.68 6.58
C ILE A 178 1.98 -12.51 5.21
N VAL A 179 1.57 -13.64 4.63
CA VAL A 179 0.76 -13.69 3.40
C VAL A 179 -0.54 -14.41 3.71
N LEU A 180 -1.69 -13.77 3.45
CA LEU A 180 -3.01 -14.30 3.75
C LEU A 180 -3.83 -14.50 2.49
N ASN A 181 -4.43 -15.69 2.36
CA ASN A 181 -5.44 -15.98 1.35
C ASN A 181 -6.84 -15.69 1.90
N SER A 182 -7.37 -14.51 1.57
CA SER A 182 -8.70 -14.10 2.05
C SER A 182 -9.84 -14.90 1.39
N GLY A 183 -9.59 -15.56 0.28
CA GLY A 183 -10.55 -16.46 -0.34
C GLY A 183 -10.83 -17.72 0.50
N GLU A 184 -9.83 -18.17 1.26
CA GLU A 184 -9.94 -19.32 2.15
C GLU A 184 -10.34 -18.92 3.58
N LEU A 185 -9.73 -17.86 4.11
CA LEU A 185 -9.92 -17.44 5.50
C LEU A 185 -11.18 -16.57 5.70
N GLY A 186 -11.69 -15.98 4.64
CA GLY A 186 -12.68 -14.90 4.72
C GLY A 186 -12.08 -13.61 5.29
N ILE A 187 -12.85 -12.53 5.19
CA ILE A 187 -12.43 -11.20 5.71
C ILE A 187 -12.20 -11.26 7.22
N GLU A 188 -13.18 -11.77 7.97
CA GLU A 188 -13.15 -11.86 9.43
C GLU A 188 -12.04 -12.80 9.93
N GLY A 189 -11.77 -13.89 9.20
CA GLY A 189 -10.68 -14.80 9.52
C GLY A 189 -9.32 -14.10 9.39
N CYS A 190 -9.10 -13.35 8.32
CA CYS A 190 -7.89 -12.54 8.15
C CYS A 190 -7.74 -11.49 9.27
N VAL A 191 -8.82 -10.80 9.63
CA VAL A 191 -8.82 -9.83 10.73
C VAL A 191 -8.43 -10.49 12.06
N LYS A 192 -8.98 -11.66 12.38
CA LYS A 192 -8.63 -12.41 13.61
C LYS A 192 -7.13 -12.77 13.65
N VAL A 193 -6.58 -13.26 12.54
CA VAL A 193 -5.15 -13.58 12.44
C VAL A 193 -4.31 -12.35 12.70
N LEU A 194 -4.58 -11.22 12.01
CA LEU A 194 -3.80 -10.00 12.16
C LEU A 194 -3.94 -9.38 13.56
N LYS A 195 -5.13 -9.44 14.15
CA LYS A 195 -5.40 -8.94 15.50
C LYS A 195 -4.57 -9.66 16.55
N SER A 196 -4.38 -10.99 16.41
CA SER A 196 -3.57 -11.77 17.35
C SER A 196 -2.09 -11.34 17.43
N LEU A 197 -1.60 -10.58 16.46
CA LEU A 197 -0.23 -10.06 16.46
C LEU A 197 -0.08 -8.78 17.29
N LEU A 198 -1.20 -8.09 17.54
CA LEU A 198 -1.27 -6.79 18.20
C LEU A 198 -1.57 -6.91 19.71
N VAL A 199 -1.81 -8.10 20.19
CA VAL A 199 -2.15 -8.40 21.59
C VAL A 199 -0.91 -8.72 22.43
#